data_4c8bbbe90835043696fd77894529d1f2
#
_entry.id   4c8bbbe90835043696fd77894529d1f2
#
_cell.length_a   1.000
_cell.length_b   1.000
_cell.length_c   1.000
_cell.angle_alpha   90.00
_cell.angle_beta   90.00
_cell.angle_gamma   90.00
#
_symmetry.space_group_name_H-M   'P 1'
#
loop_
_entity.id
_entity.type
_entity.pdbx_description
1 polymer ?
#
loop_
_entity_poly.entity_id
_entity_poly.type
_entity_poly.pdbx_seq_one_letter_code
_entity_poly.pdbx_strand_id
1 'polypeptide(L)'
;TGKHHGESEEAQKLGLEIVGYIRDYCDQQSKALALNVTCLATPAEGLSGRFVKLDRERYGEIEGVTDREYYTNSFHVPVYFPITAAKKIEIEAPYHALTNAGHISYVEMDGDPAQNLEAFEKIVRHMHDCGIGYGSINHPVDRDPVCGYNGIIGDVCPKCGRRHRFIENETIERIDSEDSWDPDEDAEQKGDISHGD
;
A
#
# COMPACT_ATOMS: atom_id res chain seq x y z
N THR A 1 0.06 21.60 3.16
CA THR A 1 1.28 21.89 2.35
C THR A 1 1.01 21.89 0.85
N GLY A 2 -0.09 21.26 0.38
CA GLY A 2 -0.38 21.07 -1.05
C GLY A 2 0.61 20.11 -1.76
N LYS A 3 1.40 19.36 -1.00
CA LYS A 3 2.39 18.41 -1.48
C LYS A 3 2.32 17.12 -0.69
N HIS A 4 2.64 16.00 -1.34
CA HIS A 4 2.83 14.72 -0.66
C HIS A 4 4.14 14.74 0.15
N HIS A 5 4.21 14.00 1.26
CA HIS A 5 5.40 13.95 2.12
C HIS A 5 6.67 13.53 1.38
N GLY A 6 6.55 12.71 0.33
CA GLY A 6 7.67 12.32 -0.53
C GLY A 6 8.13 13.40 -1.52
N GLU A 7 7.33 14.46 -1.72
CA GLU A 7 7.59 15.49 -2.72
C GLU A 7 8.22 16.76 -2.14
N SER A 8 8.11 16.99 -0.83
CA SER A 8 8.72 18.16 -0.20
C SER A 8 9.16 17.89 1.23
N GLU A 9 10.25 18.55 1.63
CA GLU A 9 10.78 18.46 2.99
C GLU A 9 9.80 19.00 4.04
N GLU A 10 9.03 20.03 3.69
CA GLU A 10 8.01 20.61 4.57
C GLU A 10 6.88 19.61 4.82
N ALA A 11 6.39 18.94 3.77
CA ALA A 11 5.36 17.91 3.90
C ALA A 11 5.89 16.68 4.65
N GLN A 12 7.15 16.29 4.40
CA GLN A 12 7.83 15.23 5.15
C GLN A 12 7.88 15.54 6.64
N LYS A 13 8.32 16.74 7.00
CA LYS A 13 8.41 17.19 8.40
C LYS A 13 7.04 17.13 9.08
N LEU A 14 6.01 17.67 8.43
CA LEU A 14 4.64 17.61 8.95
C LEU A 14 4.14 16.16 9.10
N GLY A 15 4.40 15.31 8.12
CA GLY A 15 4.05 13.89 8.17
C GLY A 15 4.70 13.16 9.36
N LEU A 16 5.99 13.38 9.57
CA LEU A 16 6.72 12.81 10.71
C LEU A 16 6.21 13.34 12.07
N GLU A 17 5.84 14.62 12.15
CA GLU A 17 5.27 15.21 13.35
C GLU A 17 3.91 14.58 13.68
N ILE A 18 3.03 14.42 12.68
CA ILE A 18 1.72 13.79 12.86
C ILE A 18 1.86 12.33 13.31
N VAL A 19 2.68 11.55 12.62
CA VAL A 19 2.86 10.11 12.94
C VAL A 19 3.58 9.94 14.28
N GLY A 20 4.54 10.80 14.59
CA GLY A 20 5.21 10.84 15.89
C GLY A 20 4.23 11.10 17.03
N TYR A 21 3.31 12.06 16.86
CA TYR A 21 2.25 12.31 17.84
C TYR A 21 1.33 11.09 18.03
N ILE A 22 0.93 10.43 16.94
CA ILE A 22 0.10 9.22 17.02
C ILE A 22 0.86 8.12 17.79
N ARG A 23 2.13 7.94 17.51
CA ARG A 23 2.98 6.95 18.17
C ARG A 23 3.09 7.22 19.67
N ASP A 24 3.38 8.45 20.05
CA ASP A 24 3.47 8.85 21.45
C ASP A 24 2.14 8.65 22.19
N TYR A 25 1.02 8.93 21.53
CA TYR A 25 -0.31 8.69 22.07
C TYR A 25 -0.58 7.20 22.26
N CYS A 26 -0.22 6.34 21.31
CA CYS A 26 -0.32 4.89 21.45
C CYS A 26 0.48 4.39 22.67
N ASP A 27 1.70 4.87 22.85
CA ASP A 27 2.56 4.49 23.97
C ASP A 27 2.00 4.96 25.32
N GLN A 28 1.37 6.14 25.39
CA GLN A 28 0.67 6.62 26.57
C GLN A 28 -0.57 5.76 26.89
N GLN A 29 -1.37 5.43 25.87
CA GLN A 29 -2.55 4.57 26.04
C GLN A 29 -2.18 3.15 26.47
N SER A 30 -1.08 2.62 25.93
CA SER A 30 -0.56 1.31 26.34
C SER A 30 -0.27 1.26 27.85
N LYS A 31 0.32 2.31 28.38
CA LYS A 31 0.61 2.42 29.81
C LYS A 31 -0.66 2.63 30.66
N ALA A 32 -1.56 3.50 30.19
CA ALA A 32 -2.77 3.85 30.92
C ALA A 32 -3.76 2.69 31.03
N LEU A 33 -3.88 1.89 29.96
CA LEU A 33 -4.86 0.81 29.84
C LEU A 33 -4.29 -0.57 30.16
N ALA A 34 -2.97 -0.68 30.35
CA ALA A 34 -2.24 -1.95 30.45
C ALA A 34 -2.52 -2.88 29.23
N LEU A 35 -2.69 -2.29 28.05
CA LEU A 35 -2.92 -2.96 26.78
C LEU A 35 -1.76 -2.66 25.84
N ASN A 36 -1.58 -3.49 24.81
CA ASN A 36 -0.63 -3.20 23.76
C ASN A 36 -1.31 -2.40 22.63
N VAL A 37 -1.22 -1.08 22.69
CA VAL A 37 -1.71 -0.16 21.65
C VAL A 37 -0.54 0.24 20.78
N THR A 38 -0.63 0.03 19.47
CA THR A 38 0.48 0.17 18.52
C THR A 38 0.10 1.02 17.31
N CYS A 39 1.10 1.58 16.65
CA CYS A 39 0.95 2.33 15.41
C CYS A 39 1.35 1.45 14.21
N LEU A 40 0.47 1.31 13.24
CA LEU A 40 0.65 0.50 12.03
C LEU A 40 0.57 1.37 10.77
N ALA A 41 1.48 1.15 9.84
CA ALA A 41 1.34 1.63 8.46
C ALA A 41 0.69 0.53 7.62
N THR A 42 -0.63 0.64 7.40
CA THR A 42 -1.42 -0.40 6.73
C THR A 42 -1.12 -0.47 5.23
N PRO A 43 -0.75 -1.63 4.68
CA PRO A 43 -0.67 -1.84 3.24
C PRO A 43 -2.08 -2.06 2.67
N ALA A 44 -2.82 -0.98 2.45
CA ALA A 44 -4.22 -1.01 2.04
C ALA A 44 -4.39 -1.16 0.51
N GLU A 45 -3.78 -2.17 -0.09
CA GLU A 45 -3.64 -2.36 -1.54
C GLU A 45 -5.00 -2.40 -2.26
N GLY A 46 -5.94 -3.20 -1.79
CA GLY A 46 -7.27 -3.31 -2.39
C GLY A 46 -8.21 -2.14 -2.08
N LEU A 47 -7.96 -1.39 -1.00
CA LEU A 47 -8.84 -0.31 -0.55
C LEU A 47 -8.48 1.05 -1.17
N SER A 48 -7.23 1.25 -1.56
CA SER A 48 -6.75 2.55 -2.06
C SER A 48 -7.50 3.03 -3.30
N GLY A 49 -7.79 2.15 -4.26
CA GLY A 49 -8.60 2.45 -5.43
C GLY A 49 -10.09 2.64 -5.10
N ARG A 50 -10.63 1.80 -4.20
CA ARG A 50 -12.03 1.92 -3.77
C ARG A 50 -12.30 3.25 -3.09
N PHE A 51 -11.43 3.69 -2.20
CA PHE A 51 -11.61 4.97 -1.49
C PHE A 51 -11.54 6.16 -2.43
N VAL A 52 -10.66 6.16 -3.43
CA VAL A 52 -10.66 7.22 -4.45
C VAL A 52 -12.00 7.31 -5.18
N LYS A 53 -12.59 6.18 -5.56
CA LYS A 53 -13.91 6.16 -6.22
C LYS A 53 -14.98 6.77 -5.32
N LEU A 54 -15.07 6.33 -4.07
CA LEU A 54 -16.06 6.83 -3.10
C LEU A 54 -15.88 8.33 -2.82
N ASP A 55 -14.64 8.77 -2.67
CA ASP A 55 -14.34 10.18 -2.41
C ASP A 55 -14.62 11.04 -3.63
N ARG A 56 -14.35 10.54 -4.84
CA ARG A 56 -14.71 11.24 -6.08
C ARG A 56 -16.21 11.36 -6.25
N GLU A 57 -16.97 10.33 -5.93
CA GLU A 57 -18.44 10.37 -5.95
C GLU A 57 -18.98 11.38 -4.93
N ARG A 58 -18.37 11.47 -3.76
CA ARG A 58 -18.84 12.30 -2.65
C ARG A 58 -18.40 13.76 -2.74
N TYR A 59 -17.16 13.99 -3.16
CA TYR A 59 -16.50 15.30 -3.09
C TYR A 59 -16.12 15.86 -4.47
N GLY A 60 -16.30 15.09 -5.52
CA GLY A 60 -15.86 15.45 -6.87
C GLY A 60 -14.38 15.17 -7.12
N GLU A 61 -13.94 15.52 -8.32
CA GLU A 61 -12.53 15.43 -8.69
C GLU A 61 -11.76 16.61 -8.09
N ILE A 62 -10.77 16.30 -7.27
CA ILE A 62 -9.90 17.26 -6.59
C ILE A 62 -8.48 17.02 -7.07
N GLU A 63 -7.87 18.02 -7.70
CA GLU A 63 -6.50 17.96 -8.24
C GLU A 63 -5.49 17.57 -7.15
N GLY A 64 -4.64 16.58 -7.46
CA GLY A 64 -3.64 16.04 -6.54
C GLY A 64 -4.20 15.15 -5.43
N VAL A 65 -5.53 14.92 -5.38
CA VAL A 65 -6.18 14.10 -4.36
C VAL A 65 -6.98 12.97 -5.00
N THR A 66 -8.12 13.29 -5.63
CA THR A 66 -9.03 12.30 -6.20
C THR A 66 -8.94 12.18 -7.73
N ASP A 67 -8.03 12.88 -8.36
CA ASP A 67 -7.74 12.88 -9.81
C ASP A 67 -6.94 11.65 -10.27
N ARG A 68 -6.64 10.70 -9.37
CA ARG A 68 -5.87 9.49 -9.61
C ARG A 68 -6.73 8.24 -9.44
N GLU A 69 -6.26 7.11 -9.96
CA GLU A 69 -6.99 5.84 -9.87
C GLU A 69 -6.95 5.23 -8.46
N TYR A 70 -5.94 5.56 -7.67
CA TYR A 70 -5.76 5.07 -6.29
C TYR A 70 -5.00 6.06 -5.43
N TYR A 71 -5.21 5.98 -4.11
CA TYR A 71 -4.37 6.69 -3.15
C TYR A 71 -3.05 5.95 -2.94
N THR A 72 -1.97 6.71 -2.76
CA THR A 72 -0.72 6.13 -2.27
C THR A 72 -0.96 5.65 -0.85
N ASN A 73 -0.79 4.35 -0.61
CA ASN A 73 -1.03 3.76 0.70
C ASN A 73 0.21 3.85 1.61
N SER A 74 0.03 3.61 2.91
CA SER A 74 1.06 3.72 3.94
C SER A 74 1.78 5.07 3.87
N PHE A 75 3.11 5.07 4.02
CA PHE A 75 3.96 6.26 3.91
C PHE A 75 4.89 6.17 2.70
N HIS A 76 4.43 5.51 1.62
CA HIS A 76 5.22 5.39 0.41
C HIS A 76 5.33 6.74 -0.32
N VAL A 77 6.48 6.94 -0.94
CA VAL A 77 6.60 7.97 -1.97
C VAL A 77 5.76 7.52 -3.16
N PRO A 78 4.91 8.38 -3.72
CA PRO A 78 4.04 8.01 -4.84
C PRO A 78 4.83 7.42 -6.01
N VAL A 79 4.32 6.35 -6.63
CA VAL A 79 4.99 5.63 -7.72
C VAL A 79 5.25 6.53 -8.94
N TYR A 80 4.36 7.49 -9.18
CA TYR A 80 4.50 8.44 -10.28
C TYR A 80 5.56 9.53 -10.04
N PHE A 81 6.03 9.68 -8.80
CA PHE A 81 7.02 10.71 -8.48
C PHE A 81 8.41 10.28 -8.93
N PRO A 82 9.09 11.06 -9.80
CA PRO A 82 10.39 10.69 -10.32
C PRO A 82 11.47 10.83 -9.23
N ILE A 83 11.87 9.70 -8.67
CA ILE A 83 12.83 9.63 -7.57
C ILE A 83 13.71 8.39 -7.73
N THR A 84 14.94 8.47 -7.24
CA THR A 84 15.82 7.28 -7.20
C THR A 84 15.42 6.36 -6.05
N ALA A 85 15.67 5.05 -6.20
CA ALA A 85 15.45 4.06 -5.15
C ALA A 85 16.12 4.44 -3.82
N ALA A 86 17.36 4.94 -3.87
CA ALA A 86 18.07 5.39 -2.68
C ALA A 86 17.35 6.54 -1.98
N LYS A 87 16.92 7.57 -2.73
CA LYS A 87 16.23 8.72 -2.14
C LYS A 87 14.84 8.34 -1.61
N LYS A 88 14.11 7.44 -2.28
CA LYS A 88 12.86 6.88 -1.79
C LYS A 88 13.04 6.21 -0.42
N ILE A 89 14.06 5.35 -0.30
CA ILE A 89 14.42 4.67 0.95
C ILE A 89 14.69 5.69 2.08
N GLU A 90 15.50 6.72 1.81
CA GLU A 90 15.82 7.76 2.80
C GLU A 90 14.58 8.53 3.28
N ILE A 91 13.61 8.78 2.40
CA ILE A 91 12.36 9.48 2.74
C ILE A 91 11.43 8.61 3.56
N GLU A 92 11.31 7.33 3.23
CA GLU A 92 10.40 6.40 3.92
C GLU A 92 10.96 5.87 5.25
N ALA A 93 12.27 5.73 5.37
CA ALA A 93 12.93 5.14 6.53
C ALA A 93 12.53 5.73 7.89
N PRO A 94 12.41 7.05 8.08
CA PRO A 94 12.05 7.62 9.38
C PRO A 94 10.69 7.15 9.92
N TYR A 95 9.76 6.78 9.04
CA TYR A 95 8.44 6.29 9.45
C TYR A 95 8.49 4.86 10.03
N HIS A 96 9.49 4.06 9.67
CA HIS A 96 9.64 2.70 10.21
C HIS A 96 9.85 2.69 11.72
N ALA A 97 10.63 3.64 12.24
CA ALA A 97 10.85 3.77 13.68
C ALA A 97 9.58 4.17 14.45
N LEU A 98 8.64 4.85 13.80
CA LEU A 98 7.39 5.33 14.39
C LEU A 98 6.28 4.27 14.36
N THR A 99 6.33 3.33 13.43
CA THR A 99 5.28 2.33 13.17
C THR A 99 5.68 0.96 13.72
N ASN A 100 5.56 0.80 15.04
CA ASN A 100 6.03 -0.40 15.76
C ASN A 100 5.17 -1.66 15.55
N ALA A 101 3.99 -1.53 14.94
CA ALA A 101 3.16 -2.68 14.57
C ALA A 101 3.42 -3.18 13.14
N GLY A 102 4.19 -2.44 12.36
CA GLY A 102 4.62 -2.83 11.03
C GLY A 102 4.58 -1.69 10.02
N HIS A 103 5.54 -1.72 9.14
CA HIS A 103 5.65 -0.84 7.97
C HIS A 103 6.50 -1.57 6.95
N ILE A 104 6.08 -1.60 5.70
CA ILE A 104 6.86 -2.14 4.59
C ILE A 104 7.21 -1.04 3.60
N SER A 105 8.44 -1.04 3.10
CA SER A 105 8.85 -0.20 1.96
C SER A 105 9.12 -1.06 0.75
N TYR A 106 8.58 -0.67 -0.39
CA TYR A 106 8.78 -1.34 -1.67
C TYR A 106 9.75 -0.56 -2.56
N VAL A 107 10.71 -1.26 -3.13
CA VAL A 107 11.56 -0.74 -4.21
C VAL A 107 11.32 -1.56 -5.46
N GLU A 108 10.96 -0.91 -6.53
CA GLU A 108 10.76 -1.57 -7.82
C GLU A 108 12.04 -1.48 -8.65
N MET A 109 12.49 -2.62 -9.15
CA MET A 109 13.65 -2.72 -10.03
C MET A 109 13.21 -3.11 -11.44
N ASP A 110 13.74 -2.39 -12.42
CA ASP A 110 13.61 -2.79 -13.81
C ASP A 110 14.45 -4.03 -14.10
N GLY A 111 13.89 -4.98 -14.83
CA GLY A 111 14.59 -6.18 -15.25
C GLY A 111 14.70 -7.24 -14.16
N ASP A 112 15.44 -8.31 -14.46
CA ASP A 112 15.64 -9.46 -13.57
C ASP A 112 16.75 -9.14 -12.54
N PRO A 113 16.42 -9.05 -11.24
CA PRO A 113 17.41 -8.78 -10.18
C PRO A 113 18.55 -9.80 -10.15
N ALA A 114 18.31 -11.03 -10.57
CA ALA A 114 19.34 -12.07 -10.61
C ALA A 114 20.49 -11.75 -11.59
N GLN A 115 20.25 -10.89 -12.55
CA GLN A 115 21.27 -10.45 -13.50
C GLN A 115 22.17 -9.34 -12.95
N ASN A 116 21.80 -8.70 -11.85
CA ASN A 116 22.56 -7.63 -11.21
C ASN A 116 22.53 -7.73 -9.68
N LEU A 117 23.17 -8.78 -9.17
CA LEU A 117 23.22 -9.04 -7.73
C LEU A 117 23.95 -7.95 -6.95
N GLU A 118 24.89 -7.24 -7.57
CA GLU A 118 25.59 -6.12 -6.91
C GLU A 118 24.65 -4.94 -6.65
N ALA A 119 23.78 -4.61 -7.62
CA ALA A 119 22.77 -3.56 -7.41
C ALA A 119 21.76 -3.98 -6.34
N PHE A 120 21.33 -5.23 -6.37
CA PHE A 120 20.42 -5.79 -5.35
C PHE A 120 21.04 -5.69 -3.95
N GLU A 121 22.28 -6.13 -3.77
CA GLU A 121 22.99 -6.05 -2.49
C GLU A 121 23.13 -4.60 -2.00
N LYS A 122 23.45 -3.66 -2.88
CA LYS A 122 23.54 -2.22 -2.55
C LYS A 122 22.22 -1.69 -2.01
N ILE A 123 21.09 -2.06 -2.63
CA ILE A 123 19.77 -1.63 -2.17
C ILE A 123 19.45 -2.20 -0.79
N VAL A 124 19.68 -3.49 -0.57
CA VAL A 124 19.45 -4.15 0.73
C VAL A 124 20.32 -3.51 1.83
N ARG A 125 21.59 -3.26 1.55
CA ARG A 125 22.49 -2.56 2.49
C ARG A 125 22.00 -1.15 2.79
N HIS A 126 21.60 -0.42 1.78
CA HIS A 126 21.10 0.93 1.95
C HIS A 126 19.79 0.98 2.76
N MET A 127 18.87 0.03 2.54
CA MET A 127 17.69 -0.15 3.38
C MET A 127 18.06 -0.37 4.85
N HIS A 128 19.02 -1.28 5.10
CA HIS A 128 19.50 -1.56 6.45
C HIS A 128 20.12 -0.32 7.10
N ASP A 129 21.00 0.38 6.39
CA ASP A 129 21.73 1.55 6.91
C ASP A 129 20.81 2.74 7.19
N CYS A 130 19.71 2.86 6.43
CA CYS A 130 18.66 3.87 6.65
C CYS A 130 17.68 3.48 7.77
N GLY A 131 17.67 2.24 8.24
CA GLY A 131 16.77 1.78 9.31
C GLY A 131 15.41 1.29 8.81
N ILE A 132 15.32 0.82 7.56
CA ILE A 132 14.12 0.11 7.07
C ILE A 132 13.97 -1.20 7.84
N GLY A 133 12.90 -1.33 8.60
CA GLY A 133 12.62 -2.53 9.39
C GLY A 133 12.07 -3.70 8.57
N TYR A 134 11.36 -3.41 7.49
CA TYR A 134 10.84 -4.38 6.54
C TYR A 134 10.82 -3.78 5.14
N GLY A 135 11.58 -4.34 4.23
CA GLY A 135 11.68 -3.90 2.85
C GLY A 135 11.44 -5.03 1.87
N SER A 136 10.90 -4.70 0.72
CA SER A 136 10.74 -5.61 -0.41
C SER A 136 11.33 -4.99 -1.67
N ILE A 137 12.04 -5.80 -2.43
CA ILE A 137 12.47 -5.44 -3.79
C ILE A 137 11.56 -6.18 -4.74
N ASN A 138 10.72 -5.41 -5.43
CA ASN A 138 9.77 -5.94 -6.37
C ASN A 138 10.39 -5.98 -7.77
N HIS A 139 10.07 -7.03 -8.46
CA HIS A 139 10.40 -7.22 -9.86
C HIS A 139 9.09 -7.55 -10.60
N PRO A 140 8.71 -6.80 -11.62
CA PRO A 140 7.50 -7.08 -12.36
C PRO A 140 7.62 -8.43 -13.06
N VAL A 141 6.79 -9.38 -12.66
CA VAL A 141 6.69 -10.70 -13.27
C VAL A 141 5.22 -10.97 -13.58
N ASP A 142 4.90 -10.91 -14.86
CA ASP A 142 3.60 -11.27 -15.36
C ASP A 142 3.56 -12.76 -15.70
N ARG A 143 2.39 -13.36 -15.58
CA ARG A 143 2.14 -14.72 -16.01
C ARG A 143 1.04 -14.75 -17.05
N ASP A 144 1.34 -15.27 -18.24
CA ASP A 144 0.29 -15.59 -19.22
C ASP A 144 -0.38 -16.92 -18.83
N PRO A 145 -1.68 -16.92 -18.43
CA PRO A 145 -2.36 -18.12 -17.99
C PRO A 145 -2.62 -19.12 -19.12
N VAL A 146 -2.52 -18.69 -20.40
CA VAL A 146 -2.79 -19.55 -21.55
C VAL A 146 -1.53 -20.29 -21.99
N CYS A 147 -0.41 -19.59 -22.14
CA CYS A 147 0.83 -20.22 -22.62
C CYS A 147 1.83 -20.52 -21.50
N GLY A 148 1.56 -20.10 -20.26
CA GLY A 148 2.41 -20.32 -19.10
C GLY A 148 3.71 -19.51 -19.12
N TYR A 149 3.80 -18.45 -19.92
CA TYR A 149 4.96 -17.55 -19.91
C TYR A 149 5.01 -16.82 -18.58
N ASN A 150 6.19 -16.78 -17.99
CA ASN A 150 6.50 -15.96 -16.82
C ASN A 150 7.61 -14.97 -17.23
N GLY A 151 7.38 -13.69 -17.00
CA GLY A 151 8.32 -12.63 -17.33
C GLY A 151 7.59 -11.32 -17.52
N ILE A 152 8.29 -10.28 -17.98
CA ILE A 152 7.67 -9.00 -18.28
C ILE A 152 6.80 -9.16 -19.53
N ILE A 153 5.50 -8.89 -19.39
CA ILE A 153 4.54 -8.86 -20.48
C ILE A 153 4.03 -7.43 -20.56
N GLY A 154 4.37 -6.74 -21.66
CA GLY A 154 3.70 -5.48 -21.99
C GLY A 154 2.31 -5.75 -22.59
N ASP A 155 1.95 -4.99 -23.64
CA ASP A 155 0.65 -5.16 -24.32
C ASP A 155 0.49 -6.53 -25.00
N VAL A 156 1.59 -7.20 -25.28
CA VAL A 156 1.64 -8.46 -26.05
C VAL A 156 2.54 -9.46 -25.37
N CYS A 157 2.04 -10.67 -25.14
CA CYS A 157 2.84 -11.77 -24.61
C CYS A 157 3.97 -12.14 -25.60
N PRO A 158 5.26 -12.10 -25.18
CA PRO A 158 6.38 -12.35 -26.08
C PRO A 158 6.46 -13.81 -26.54
N LYS A 159 5.79 -14.75 -25.85
CA LYS A 159 5.80 -16.17 -26.22
C LYS A 159 4.70 -16.55 -27.19
N CYS A 160 3.48 -16.09 -26.98
CA CYS A 160 2.33 -16.52 -27.80
C CYS A 160 1.69 -15.40 -28.61
N GLY A 161 2.15 -14.16 -28.51
CA GLY A 161 1.62 -13.03 -29.25
C GLY A 161 0.22 -12.57 -28.84
N ARG A 162 -0.34 -13.14 -27.77
CA ARG A 162 -1.65 -12.72 -27.26
C ARG A 162 -1.54 -11.32 -26.67
N ARG A 163 -2.50 -10.45 -27.04
CA ARG A 163 -2.64 -9.15 -26.38
C ARG A 163 -3.29 -9.35 -25.02
N HIS A 164 -2.67 -8.84 -23.97
CA HIS A 164 -3.33 -8.63 -22.69
C HIS A 164 -4.33 -7.50 -22.87
N ARG A 165 -5.62 -7.85 -22.85
CA ARG A 165 -6.63 -6.87 -22.52
C ARG A 165 -6.58 -6.77 -21.00
N PHE A 166 -6.19 -5.62 -20.49
CA PHE A 166 -6.57 -5.27 -19.13
C PHE A 166 -8.08 -5.44 -19.09
N ILE A 167 -8.57 -6.27 -18.19
CA ILE A 167 -10.01 -6.41 -17.98
C ILE A 167 -10.42 -5.10 -17.33
N GLU A 168 -10.84 -4.15 -18.17
CA GLU A 168 -11.46 -2.93 -17.68
C GLU A 168 -12.72 -3.37 -16.91
N ASN A 169 -12.65 -3.23 -15.58
CA ASN A 169 -13.75 -3.04 -14.63
C ASN A 169 -15.00 -3.96 -14.61
N GLU A 170 -15.27 -4.79 -15.62
CA GLU A 170 -16.49 -5.64 -15.61
C GLU A 170 -16.50 -6.75 -14.55
N THR A 171 -15.30 -7.17 -14.08
CA THR A 171 -15.20 -8.24 -13.06
C THR A 171 -15.31 -7.68 -11.64
N ILE A 172 -14.96 -6.41 -11.44
CA ILE A 172 -15.04 -5.75 -10.13
C ILE A 172 -16.51 -5.42 -9.80
N GLU A 173 -17.31 -5.02 -10.79
CA GLU A 173 -18.74 -4.76 -10.58
C GLU A 173 -19.55 -6.00 -10.22
N ARG A 174 -19.09 -7.20 -10.63
CA ARG A 174 -19.74 -8.47 -10.24
C ARG A 174 -19.46 -8.91 -8.82
N ILE A 175 -18.29 -8.58 -8.28
CA ILE A 175 -17.93 -8.91 -6.89
C ILE A 175 -18.65 -7.94 -5.94
N ASP A 176 -18.77 -6.67 -6.31
CA ASP A 176 -19.47 -5.66 -5.50
C ASP A 176 -21.00 -5.82 -5.49
N SER A 177 -21.58 -6.61 -6.43
CA SER A 177 -23.04 -6.85 -6.50
C SER A 177 -23.52 -8.09 -5.76
N GLU A 178 -22.62 -9.02 -5.42
CA GLU A 178 -22.97 -10.29 -4.74
C GLU A 178 -22.66 -10.30 -3.24
N ASP A 179 -21.80 -9.39 -2.73
CA ASP A 179 -21.49 -9.22 -1.31
C ASP A 179 -21.96 -7.85 -0.79
N SER A 180 -23.26 -7.60 -0.84
CA SER A 180 -23.83 -6.55 0.00
C SER A 180 -23.89 -7.08 1.44
N TRP A 181 -22.79 -6.91 2.19
CA TRP A 181 -22.81 -7.12 3.63
C TRP A 181 -23.81 -6.13 4.25
N ASP A 182 -24.94 -6.63 4.69
CA ASP A 182 -25.93 -5.88 5.44
C ASP A 182 -25.65 -6.09 6.94
N PRO A 183 -25.20 -5.04 7.65
CA PRO A 183 -24.90 -5.14 9.08
C PRO A 183 -26.13 -5.49 9.94
N ASP A 184 -27.35 -5.31 9.42
CA ASP A 184 -28.57 -5.57 10.15
C ASP A 184 -29.04 -7.04 10.03
N GLU A 185 -28.65 -7.79 8.98
CA GLU A 185 -28.96 -9.22 8.88
C GLU A 185 -28.16 -10.10 9.87
N ASP A 186 -26.94 -9.71 10.23
CA ASP A 186 -26.12 -10.43 11.21
C ASP A 186 -26.58 -10.20 12.67
N ALA A 187 -27.37 -9.18 12.93
CA ALA A 187 -27.92 -8.88 14.27
C ALA A 187 -29.10 -9.80 14.62
N GLU A 188 -29.90 -10.25 13.66
CA GLU A 188 -31.07 -11.10 13.90
C GLU A 188 -30.73 -12.58 14.15
N GLN A 189 -29.57 -13.08 13.67
CA GLN A 189 -29.17 -14.47 13.87
C GLN A 189 -28.55 -14.77 15.27
N LYS A 190 -28.28 -13.76 16.09
CA LYS A 190 -27.73 -13.93 17.46
C LYS A 190 -28.77 -13.93 18.56
N GLY A 191 -30.05 -13.90 18.22
CA GLY A 191 -31.16 -13.72 19.17
C GLY A 191 -31.79 -14.98 19.77
N ASP A 192 -31.36 -16.18 19.44
CA ASP A 192 -32.03 -17.41 19.92
C ASP A 192 -31.05 -18.42 20.52
N ILE A 193 -30.44 -18.09 21.66
CA ILE A 193 -29.88 -19.07 22.58
C ILE A 193 -30.75 -19.02 23.85
N SER A 194 -31.87 -19.76 23.80
CA SER A 194 -32.65 -20.07 24.95
C SER A 194 -31.83 -20.92 25.92
N HIS A 195 -31.63 -20.42 27.14
CA HIS A 195 -31.19 -21.21 28.26
C HIS A 195 -32.27 -22.26 28.56
N GLY A 196 -31.97 -23.51 28.30
CA GLY A 196 -32.71 -24.66 28.84
C GLY A 196 -32.08 -25.09 30.16
N ASP A 197 -32.90 -25.29 31.11
CA ASP A 197 -32.66 -25.75 32.49
C ASP A 197 -31.75 -26.98 32.65
#